data_d033fac645f32778856210d7132d7839
#
_entry.id   d033fac645f32778856210d7132d7839
#
_cell.length_a   1.000
_cell.length_b   1.000
_cell.length_c   1.000
_cell.angle_alpha   90.00
_cell.angle_beta   90.00
_cell.angle_gamma   90.00
#
_symmetry.space_group_name_H-M   'P 1'
#
loop_
_entity.id
_entity.type
_entity.pdbx_description
1 polymer ?
#
loop_
_entity_poly.entity_id
_entity_poly.type
_entity_poly.pdbx_seq_one_letter_code
_entity_poly.pdbx_strand_id
1 'polypeptide(L)'
;MYKIKKSLKLFEEAKLHMPGGVNSPVRAFKNIDGNPIFFSKAKGPYVFDADDNKYIDYIGSWGPMILGHSNPNIIRAISKQLQLGTSYGAPTNLESKTAEIIKDCVPSIEKIRMVNSGTEATMSAIRLARGFTKRNKIIKFDGCYHGHVDSLLIKAGSGVSTFGLPDSPGIPKQLAKQTISCEFNNKDAFLETFENVKNDLAAVIIEPIAGNMGFIPGTKSFLNLLRKKTKENNSILIFDEVMTGFRVSLGGAQETVSYTHLRAHETN
;
A
#
# COMPACT_ATOMS: atom_id res chain seq x y z
N MET A 1 34.23 -1.82 -10.85
CA MET A 1 33.03 -2.57 -11.29
C MET A 1 32.64 -3.51 -10.16
N TYR A 2 31.39 -3.52 -9.73
CA TYR A 2 30.90 -4.43 -8.67
C TYR A 2 31.02 -5.90 -9.14
N LYS A 3 31.48 -6.75 -8.22
CA LYS A 3 31.47 -8.21 -8.45
C LYS A 3 30.05 -8.71 -8.14
N ILE A 4 29.44 -9.49 -9.02
CA ILE A 4 28.08 -10.03 -8.83
C ILE A 4 28.00 -11.54 -9.09
N LYS A 5 29.14 -12.24 -9.02
CA LYS A 5 29.22 -13.68 -9.37
C LYS A 5 28.36 -14.55 -8.48
N LYS A 6 28.36 -14.28 -7.15
CA LYS A 6 27.54 -15.04 -6.20
C LYS A 6 26.06 -14.73 -6.39
N SER A 7 25.68 -13.45 -6.57
CA SER A 7 24.30 -13.06 -6.86
C SER A 7 23.75 -13.72 -8.12
N LEU A 8 24.55 -13.80 -9.20
CA LEU A 8 24.17 -14.52 -10.43
C LEU A 8 23.90 -16.01 -10.16
N LYS A 9 24.81 -16.69 -9.45
CA LYS A 9 24.63 -18.10 -9.10
C LYS A 9 23.37 -18.32 -8.27
N LEU A 10 23.15 -17.50 -7.25
CA LEU A 10 21.95 -17.56 -6.40
C LEU A 10 20.67 -17.29 -7.18
N PHE A 11 20.72 -16.42 -8.20
CA PHE A 11 19.54 -16.16 -9.03
C PHE A 11 19.21 -17.37 -9.93
N GLU A 12 20.21 -18.01 -10.55
CA GLU A 12 19.98 -19.24 -11.32
C GLU A 12 19.40 -20.36 -10.45
N GLU A 13 19.94 -20.54 -9.25
CA GLU A 13 19.40 -21.49 -8.27
C GLU A 13 17.96 -21.14 -7.85
N ALA A 14 17.68 -19.86 -7.57
CA ALA A 14 16.36 -19.40 -7.18
C ALA A 14 15.30 -19.67 -8.26
N LYS A 15 15.66 -19.57 -9.55
CA LYS A 15 14.77 -19.90 -10.67
C LYS A 15 14.31 -21.36 -10.70
N LEU A 16 15.07 -22.27 -10.10
CA LEU A 16 14.67 -23.67 -9.99
C LEU A 16 13.53 -23.89 -8.99
N HIS A 17 13.37 -22.97 -8.03
CA HIS A 17 12.46 -23.13 -6.89
C HIS A 17 11.33 -22.11 -6.84
N MET A 18 11.49 -20.97 -7.51
CA MET A 18 10.54 -19.86 -7.45
C MET A 18 10.22 -19.32 -8.86
N PRO A 19 8.97 -19.03 -9.19
CA PRO A 19 8.60 -18.41 -10.45
C PRO A 19 9.37 -17.10 -10.68
N GLY A 20 10.19 -17.05 -11.74
CA GLY A 20 11.05 -15.91 -12.03
C GLY A 20 12.21 -15.68 -11.07
N GLY A 21 12.50 -16.65 -10.17
CA GLY A 21 13.59 -16.59 -9.19
C GLY A 21 13.37 -15.64 -8.01
N VAL A 22 12.14 -15.15 -7.81
CA VAL A 22 11.82 -14.14 -6.79
C VAL A 22 10.41 -14.34 -6.21
N ASN A 23 10.19 -13.88 -4.98
CA ASN A 23 8.86 -13.88 -4.34
C ASN A 23 8.02 -12.62 -4.66
N SER A 24 8.57 -11.67 -5.42
CA SER A 24 7.83 -10.51 -5.94
C SER A 24 8.34 -10.16 -7.34
N PRO A 25 7.47 -10.06 -8.36
CA PRO A 25 7.87 -9.83 -9.76
C PRO A 25 8.76 -8.60 -9.97
N VAL A 26 8.57 -7.54 -9.19
CA VAL A 26 9.37 -6.30 -9.27
C VAL A 26 10.85 -6.53 -8.94
N ARG A 27 11.16 -7.58 -8.16
CA ARG A 27 12.55 -7.92 -7.78
C ARG A 27 13.31 -8.68 -8.86
N ALA A 28 12.64 -9.12 -9.94
CA ALA A 28 13.25 -9.91 -11.02
C ALA A 28 14.01 -9.08 -12.06
N PHE A 29 14.06 -7.75 -11.92
CA PHE A 29 14.72 -6.82 -12.84
C PHE A 29 14.25 -6.92 -14.30
N LYS A 30 12.99 -7.39 -14.55
CA LYS A 30 12.48 -7.59 -15.91
C LYS A 30 12.42 -6.33 -16.75
N ASN A 31 12.30 -5.15 -16.11
CA ASN A 31 12.11 -3.86 -16.79
C ASN A 31 13.38 -2.99 -16.76
N ILE A 32 14.50 -3.53 -16.28
CA ILE A 32 15.79 -2.83 -16.22
C ILE A 32 16.89 -3.79 -16.65
N ASP A 33 17.98 -3.25 -17.17
CA ASP A 33 19.15 -4.03 -17.53
C ASP A 33 19.87 -4.55 -16.28
N GLY A 34 20.33 -5.81 -16.34
CA GLY A 34 21.07 -6.45 -15.27
C GLY A 34 20.34 -7.63 -14.64
N ASN A 35 20.88 -8.10 -13.52
CA ASN A 35 20.35 -9.23 -12.77
C ASN A 35 20.07 -8.83 -11.32
N PRO A 36 19.11 -9.50 -10.65
CA PRO A 36 18.85 -9.28 -9.24
C PRO A 36 20.09 -9.45 -8.37
N ILE A 37 20.25 -8.55 -7.42
CA ILE A 37 21.31 -8.60 -6.41
C ILE A 37 20.74 -9.29 -5.17
N PHE A 38 21.49 -10.26 -4.64
CA PHE A 38 21.09 -11.00 -3.44
C PHE A 38 21.80 -10.41 -2.21
N PHE A 39 21.03 -9.78 -1.34
CA PHE A 39 21.55 -9.21 -0.10
C PHE A 39 21.75 -10.28 0.98
N SER A 40 22.85 -10.17 1.72
CA SER A 40 23.23 -11.10 2.80
C SER A 40 23.13 -10.47 4.19
N LYS A 41 23.34 -9.17 4.31
CA LYS A 41 23.29 -8.44 5.59
C LYS A 41 22.97 -6.98 5.39
N ALA A 42 22.51 -6.33 6.47
CA ALA A 42 22.23 -4.89 6.45
C ALA A 42 22.49 -4.28 7.84
N LYS A 43 22.95 -3.02 7.90
CA LYS A 43 23.19 -2.30 9.15
C LYS A 43 23.08 -0.78 8.93
N GLY A 44 22.28 -0.11 9.75
CA GLY A 44 22.04 1.33 9.62
C GLY A 44 21.52 1.66 8.22
N PRO A 45 22.13 2.60 7.50
CA PRO A 45 21.72 2.98 6.14
C PRO A 45 22.31 2.08 5.04
N TYR A 46 22.97 0.99 5.37
CA TYR A 46 23.70 0.17 4.43
C TYR A 46 23.14 -1.23 4.28
N VAL A 47 23.14 -1.73 3.03
CA VAL A 47 22.94 -3.13 2.68
C VAL A 47 24.19 -3.71 2.01
N PHE A 48 24.41 -5.00 2.16
CA PHE A 48 25.55 -5.72 1.60
C PHE A 48 25.03 -6.94 0.85
N ASP A 49 25.54 -7.13 -0.36
CA ASP A 49 25.17 -8.28 -1.17
C ASP A 49 25.98 -9.56 -0.83
N ALA A 50 25.65 -10.64 -1.51
CA ALA A 50 26.35 -11.92 -1.35
C ALA A 50 27.82 -11.87 -1.84
N ASP A 51 28.17 -10.90 -2.66
CA ASP A 51 29.52 -10.66 -3.15
C ASP A 51 30.31 -9.65 -2.29
N ASP A 52 29.76 -9.24 -1.13
CA ASP A 52 30.30 -8.29 -0.16
C ASP A 52 30.40 -6.84 -0.66
N ASN A 53 29.70 -6.50 -1.74
CA ASN A 53 29.55 -5.10 -2.13
C ASN A 53 28.66 -4.38 -1.13
N LYS A 54 28.99 -3.10 -0.85
CA LYS A 54 28.26 -2.22 0.05
C LYS A 54 27.45 -1.19 -0.72
N TYR A 55 26.20 -1.01 -0.37
CA TYR A 55 25.29 -0.01 -0.97
C TYR A 55 24.64 0.85 0.12
N ILE A 56 24.31 2.10 -0.23
CA ILE A 56 23.41 2.92 0.58
C ILE A 56 21.98 2.51 0.23
N ASP A 57 21.17 2.17 1.24
CA ASP A 57 19.80 1.77 1.05
C ASP A 57 18.87 3.00 1.03
N TYR A 58 18.47 3.43 -0.16
CA TYR A 58 17.45 4.47 -0.36
C TYR A 58 16.03 3.91 -0.46
N ILE A 59 15.86 2.58 -0.43
CA ILE A 59 14.55 1.94 -0.56
C ILE A 59 13.90 1.75 0.82
N GLY A 60 14.70 1.44 1.83
CA GLY A 60 14.25 1.28 3.21
C GLY A 60 13.11 0.25 3.36
N SER A 61 13.20 -0.89 2.63
CA SER A 61 12.17 -1.94 2.58
C SER A 61 10.79 -1.42 2.13
N TRP A 62 10.76 -0.48 1.20
CA TRP A 62 9.54 0.15 0.68
C TRP A 62 8.80 1.00 1.72
N GLY A 63 9.54 1.67 2.61
CA GLY A 63 9.02 2.64 3.54
C GLY A 63 9.22 2.33 5.04
N PRO A 64 9.05 1.09 5.54
CA PRO A 64 8.99 0.83 6.99
C PRO A 64 10.31 0.97 7.74
N MET A 65 11.48 0.96 7.08
CA MET A 65 12.80 1.00 7.74
C MET A 65 13.21 2.42 8.17
N ILE A 66 12.40 3.08 8.99
CA ILE A 66 12.62 4.47 9.44
C ILE A 66 13.90 4.60 10.27
N LEU A 67 14.18 3.63 11.14
CA LEU A 67 15.37 3.62 12.02
C LEU A 67 16.59 2.96 11.37
N GLY A 68 16.49 2.58 10.08
CA GLY A 68 17.51 1.82 9.38
C GLY A 68 17.56 0.35 9.82
N HIS A 69 18.51 -0.36 9.24
CA HIS A 69 18.67 -1.80 9.47
C HIS A 69 19.33 -2.10 10.81
N SER A 70 18.91 -3.20 11.43
CA SER A 70 19.52 -3.78 12.63
C SER A 70 19.70 -2.79 13.80
N ASN A 71 18.68 -1.93 14.01
CA ASN A 71 18.69 -0.98 15.15
C ASN A 71 18.83 -1.76 16.47
N PRO A 72 19.81 -1.43 17.35
CA PRO A 72 20.09 -2.22 18.56
C PRO A 72 18.91 -2.32 19.51
N ASN A 73 18.10 -1.27 19.64
CA ASN A 73 16.94 -1.28 20.53
C ASN A 73 15.84 -2.22 20.02
N ILE A 74 15.59 -2.21 18.71
CA ILE A 74 14.62 -3.11 18.07
C ILE A 74 15.09 -4.55 18.19
N ILE A 75 16.36 -4.84 17.86
CA ILE A 75 16.92 -6.20 17.99
C ILE A 75 16.78 -6.71 19.44
N ARG A 76 17.09 -5.89 20.42
CA ARG A 76 16.96 -6.26 21.85
C ARG A 76 15.50 -6.56 22.22
N ALA A 77 14.56 -5.74 21.79
CA ALA A 77 13.14 -5.94 22.07
C ALA A 77 12.62 -7.24 21.44
N ILE A 78 12.95 -7.49 20.17
CA ILE A 78 12.57 -8.70 19.44
C ILE A 78 13.21 -9.93 20.11
N SER A 79 14.51 -9.89 20.42
CA SER A 79 15.21 -11.01 21.08
C SER A 79 14.58 -11.38 22.42
N LYS A 80 14.15 -10.38 23.19
CA LYS A 80 13.41 -10.62 24.44
C LYS A 80 12.06 -11.29 24.19
N GLN A 81 11.30 -10.83 23.18
CA GLN A 81 9.98 -11.38 22.86
C GLN A 81 10.08 -12.81 22.31
N LEU A 82 11.14 -13.12 21.54
CA LEU A 82 11.38 -14.49 21.03
C LEU A 82 11.42 -15.56 22.13
N GLN A 83 11.93 -15.21 23.30
CA GLN A 83 11.99 -16.12 24.48
C GLN A 83 10.61 -16.40 25.10
N LEU A 84 9.62 -15.53 24.84
CA LEU A 84 8.25 -15.66 25.32
C LEU A 84 7.31 -16.30 24.30
N GLY A 85 7.79 -16.48 23.07
CA GLY A 85 7.01 -16.97 21.94
C GLY A 85 6.58 -15.87 20.99
N THR A 86 6.26 -16.25 19.76
CA THR A 86 5.96 -15.32 18.64
C THR A 86 4.55 -15.50 18.08
N SER A 87 3.83 -16.55 18.48
CA SER A 87 2.46 -16.81 18.02
C SER A 87 1.72 -17.67 19.03
N TYR A 88 0.54 -17.25 19.43
CA TYR A 88 -0.23 -17.93 20.47
C TYR A 88 -1.57 -18.46 19.98
N GLY A 89 -2.02 -18.08 18.77
CA GLY A 89 -3.38 -18.40 18.28
C GLY A 89 -4.49 -17.75 19.14
N ALA A 90 -4.13 -16.74 19.94
CA ALA A 90 -4.99 -16.05 20.89
C ALA A 90 -4.62 -14.56 21.00
N PRO A 91 -5.53 -13.68 21.49
CA PRO A 91 -5.23 -12.26 21.68
C PRO A 91 -4.04 -12.04 22.63
N THR A 92 -3.29 -10.97 22.39
CA THR A 92 -2.17 -10.57 23.23
C THR A 92 -2.29 -9.12 23.70
N ASN A 93 -1.69 -8.80 24.83
CA ASN A 93 -1.63 -7.43 25.35
C ASN A 93 -0.83 -6.50 24.41
N LEU A 94 0.12 -7.04 23.63
CA LEU A 94 0.91 -6.24 22.69
C LEU A 94 0.04 -5.67 21.56
N GLU A 95 -1.00 -6.39 21.13
CA GLU A 95 -1.95 -5.89 20.11
C GLU A 95 -2.69 -4.65 20.60
N SER A 96 -3.24 -4.70 21.82
CA SER A 96 -3.94 -3.56 22.42
C SER A 96 -3.04 -2.35 22.60
N LYS A 97 -1.83 -2.55 23.16
CA LYS A 97 -0.84 -1.46 23.33
C LYS A 97 -0.41 -0.86 22.01
N THR A 98 -0.21 -1.68 20.99
CA THR A 98 0.15 -1.19 19.64
C THR A 98 -1.00 -0.38 19.05
N ALA A 99 -2.24 -0.83 19.21
CA ALA A 99 -3.42 -0.09 18.76
C ALA A 99 -3.57 1.27 19.44
N GLU A 100 -3.32 1.36 20.76
CA GLU A 100 -3.31 2.63 21.49
C GLU A 100 -2.28 3.61 20.92
N ILE A 101 -1.02 3.17 20.78
CA ILE A 101 0.06 4.00 20.21
C ILE A 101 -0.28 4.49 18.80
N ILE A 102 -0.83 3.64 17.95
CA ILE A 102 -1.23 4.02 16.59
C ILE A 102 -2.34 5.08 16.63
N LYS A 103 -3.34 4.93 17.49
CA LYS A 103 -4.43 5.90 17.65
C LYS A 103 -3.92 7.26 18.14
N ASP A 104 -2.96 7.28 19.05
CA ASP A 104 -2.34 8.50 19.53
C ASP A 104 -1.56 9.23 18.43
N CYS A 105 -0.91 8.47 17.56
CA CYS A 105 -0.17 9.02 16.41
C CYS A 105 -1.09 9.49 15.28
N VAL A 106 -2.23 8.83 15.06
CA VAL A 106 -3.15 9.08 13.95
C VAL A 106 -4.58 9.31 14.49
N PRO A 107 -4.92 10.54 14.90
CA PRO A 107 -6.17 10.83 15.61
C PRO A 107 -7.47 10.52 14.86
N SER A 108 -7.42 10.35 13.55
CA SER A 108 -8.58 9.93 12.74
C SER A 108 -8.96 8.46 12.93
N ILE A 109 -8.08 7.66 13.53
CA ILE A 109 -8.30 6.22 13.74
C ILE A 109 -9.03 6.00 15.07
N GLU A 110 -10.22 5.43 15.00
CA GLU A 110 -11.01 5.02 16.18
C GLU A 110 -10.77 3.55 16.56
N LYS A 111 -10.71 2.68 15.56
CA LYS A 111 -10.53 1.22 15.72
C LYS A 111 -9.53 0.67 14.72
N ILE A 112 -8.79 -0.35 15.12
CA ILE A 112 -7.73 -0.96 14.32
C ILE A 112 -7.96 -2.46 14.20
N ARG A 113 -7.69 -2.97 13.01
CA ARG A 113 -7.52 -4.40 12.75
C ARG A 113 -6.15 -4.63 12.12
N MET A 114 -5.31 -5.42 12.80
CA MET A 114 -4.02 -5.84 12.28
C MET A 114 -4.19 -6.93 11.21
N VAL A 115 -3.37 -6.86 10.18
CA VAL A 115 -3.24 -7.86 9.09
C VAL A 115 -1.77 -8.04 8.73
N ASN A 116 -1.43 -9.01 7.88
CA ASN A 116 -0.02 -9.36 7.61
C ASN A 116 0.58 -8.62 6.40
N SER A 117 -0.24 -7.96 5.58
CA SER A 117 0.23 -7.28 4.37
C SER A 117 -0.68 -6.12 3.96
N GLY A 118 -0.15 -5.21 3.12
CA GLY A 118 -0.95 -4.14 2.50
C GLY A 118 -2.06 -4.69 1.61
N THR A 119 -1.83 -5.81 0.92
CA THR A 119 -2.87 -6.49 0.14
C THR A 119 -4.04 -6.95 1.01
N GLU A 120 -3.76 -7.55 2.17
CA GLU A 120 -4.81 -7.94 3.12
C GLU A 120 -5.54 -6.74 3.70
N ALA A 121 -4.83 -5.64 3.96
CA ALA A 121 -5.44 -4.40 4.44
C ALA A 121 -6.42 -3.82 3.42
N THR A 122 -5.99 -3.64 2.18
CA THR A 122 -6.83 -3.08 1.10
C THR A 122 -7.99 -4.01 0.74
N MET A 123 -7.77 -5.33 0.68
CA MET A 123 -8.82 -6.32 0.50
C MET A 123 -9.88 -6.23 1.60
N SER A 124 -9.45 -6.11 2.85
CA SER A 124 -10.36 -6.01 4.00
C SER A 124 -11.12 -4.69 4.01
N ALA A 125 -10.45 -3.58 3.67
CA ALA A 125 -11.07 -2.25 3.58
C ALA A 125 -12.15 -2.20 2.49
N ILE A 126 -11.89 -2.76 1.31
CA ILE A 126 -12.89 -2.84 0.22
C ILE A 126 -14.08 -3.72 0.63
N ARG A 127 -13.83 -4.87 1.25
CA ARG A 127 -14.91 -5.75 1.74
C ARG A 127 -15.77 -5.04 2.79
N LEU A 128 -15.12 -4.32 3.71
CA LEU A 128 -15.81 -3.53 4.72
C LEU A 128 -16.65 -2.42 4.07
N ALA A 129 -16.09 -1.66 3.13
CA ALA A 129 -16.80 -0.59 2.42
C ALA A 129 -18.03 -1.13 1.67
N ARG A 130 -17.90 -2.23 0.92
CA ARG A 130 -19.03 -2.89 0.24
C ARG A 130 -20.08 -3.39 1.22
N GLY A 131 -19.66 -4.02 2.32
CA GLY A 131 -20.57 -4.51 3.37
C GLY A 131 -21.34 -3.40 4.06
N PHE A 132 -20.69 -2.28 4.35
CA PHE A 132 -21.28 -1.12 5.01
C PHE A 132 -22.24 -0.37 4.09
N THR A 133 -21.83 -0.06 2.88
CA THR A 133 -22.64 0.72 1.92
C THR A 133 -23.70 -0.08 1.19
N LYS A 134 -23.58 -1.42 1.18
CA LYS A 134 -24.39 -2.34 0.35
C LYS A 134 -24.26 -2.06 -1.15
N ARG A 135 -23.14 -1.52 -1.58
CA ARG A 135 -22.79 -1.16 -2.96
C ARG A 135 -21.54 -1.92 -3.43
N ASN A 136 -21.30 -1.98 -4.73
CA ASN A 136 -20.29 -2.87 -5.31
C ASN A 136 -19.09 -2.16 -5.92
N LYS A 137 -19.29 -0.97 -6.51
CA LYS A 137 -18.28 -0.33 -7.33
C LYS A 137 -17.22 0.39 -6.50
N ILE A 138 -16.00 0.37 -7.03
CA ILE A 138 -14.82 1.03 -6.46
C ILE A 138 -14.23 1.95 -7.52
N ILE A 139 -13.86 3.18 -7.14
CA ILE A 139 -12.98 4.04 -7.94
C ILE A 139 -11.57 3.97 -7.36
N LYS A 140 -10.59 3.75 -8.22
CA LYS A 140 -9.15 3.87 -7.92
C LYS A 140 -8.49 4.85 -8.90
N PHE A 141 -7.19 5.11 -8.75
CA PHE A 141 -6.47 6.04 -9.62
C PHE A 141 -5.27 5.39 -10.31
N ASP A 142 -5.02 5.82 -11.56
CA ASP A 142 -3.89 5.38 -12.34
C ASP A 142 -2.58 5.74 -11.65
N GLY A 143 -1.60 4.84 -11.73
CA GLY A 143 -0.33 4.98 -11.03
C GLY A 143 -0.34 4.59 -9.55
N CYS A 144 -1.52 4.49 -8.90
CA CYS A 144 -1.63 3.96 -7.54
C CYS A 144 -1.58 2.43 -7.53
N TYR A 145 -0.85 1.87 -6.56
CA TYR A 145 -0.74 0.44 -6.32
C TYR A 145 -1.32 0.07 -4.96
N HIS A 146 -2.26 -0.85 -4.95
CA HIS A 146 -3.00 -1.24 -3.74
C HIS A 146 -2.89 -2.74 -3.43
N GLY A 147 -1.74 -3.34 -3.70
CA GLY A 147 -1.55 -4.78 -3.57
C GLY A 147 -2.10 -5.58 -4.75
N HIS A 148 -2.22 -6.90 -4.58
CA HIS A 148 -2.53 -7.83 -5.66
C HIS A 148 -3.87 -8.56 -5.50
N VAL A 149 -4.83 -7.94 -4.81
CA VAL A 149 -6.21 -8.45 -4.78
C VAL A 149 -6.88 -8.21 -6.14
N ASP A 150 -7.61 -9.19 -6.64
CA ASP A 150 -8.23 -9.17 -7.97
C ASP A 150 -9.03 -7.89 -8.26
N SER A 151 -9.75 -7.37 -7.26
CA SER A 151 -10.52 -6.13 -7.38
C SER A 151 -9.69 -4.89 -7.70
N LEU A 152 -8.37 -4.91 -7.45
CA LEU A 152 -7.48 -3.75 -7.61
C LEU A 152 -6.42 -3.92 -8.70
N LEU A 153 -6.27 -5.14 -9.25
CA LEU A 153 -5.41 -5.42 -10.39
C LEU A 153 -6.13 -5.07 -11.71
N ILE A 154 -6.47 -3.80 -11.85
CA ILE A 154 -7.24 -3.26 -12.96
C ILE A 154 -6.48 -2.11 -13.59
N LYS A 155 -6.35 -2.12 -14.92
CA LYS A 155 -5.82 -1.00 -15.72
C LYS A 155 -6.92 -0.08 -16.20
N ALA A 156 -6.58 1.19 -16.44
CA ALA A 156 -7.43 2.08 -17.22
C ALA A 156 -7.66 1.50 -18.62
N GLY A 157 -8.90 1.59 -19.09
CA GLY A 157 -9.19 1.36 -20.50
C GLY A 157 -8.88 2.61 -21.34
N SER A 158 -8.93 2.50 -22.66
CA SER A 158 -8.80 3.64 -23.56
C SER A 158 -10.09 4.49 -23.54
N GLY A 159 -10.11 5.55 -22.71
CA GLY A 159 -11.23 6.49 -22.59
C GLY A 159 -11.39 7.04 -21.16
N VAL A 160 -12.04 8.20 -21.04
CA VAL A 160 -12.12 9.00 -19.80
C VAL A 160 -12.87 8.30 -18.66
N SER A 161 -13.68 7.28 -18.96
CA SER A 161 -14.42 6.51 -17.95
C SER A 161 -14.66 5.06 -18.40
N THR A 162 -13.59 4.30 -18.62
CA THR A 162 -13.73 2.90 -19.05
C THR A 162 -13.70 1.97 -17.86
N PHE A 163 -14.66 1.04 -17.80
CA PHE A 163 -14.61 -0.09 -16.87
C PHE A 163 -13.27 -0.80 -17.00
N GLY A 164 -12.60 -1.04 -15.88
CA GLY A 164 -11.25 -1.57 -15.84
C GLY A 164 -11.08 -2.86 -16.63
N LEU A 165 -10.00 -2.94 -17.35
CA LEU A 165 -9.53 -4.19 -17.95
C LEU A 165 -8.67 -4.93 -16.93
N PRO A 166 -8.75 -6.28 -16.83
CA PRO A 166 -7.85 -7.04 -15.98
C PRO A 166 -6.39 -6.74 -16.32
N ASP A 167 -5.58 -6.41 -15.31
CA ASP A 167 -4.14 -6.22 -15.46
C ASP A 167 -3.36 -7.54 -15.41
N SER A 168 -4.03 -8.61 -14.99
CA SER A 168 -3.43 -9.94 -14.85
C SER A 168 -4.34 -11.01 -15.44
N PRO A 169 -3.76 -12.01 -16.13
CA PRO A 169 -4.49 -13.20 -16.51
C PRO A 169 -5.10 -13.89 -15.27
N GLY A 170 -6.32 -14.37 -15.36
CA GLY A 170 -7.00 -15.05 -14.27
C GLY A 170 -7.98 -14.20 -13.46
N ILE A 171 -8.02 -12.89 -13.65
CA ILE A 171 -9.04 -12.04 -13.02
C ILE A 171 -10.36 -12.17 -13.79
N PRO A 172 -11.47 -12.56 -13.12
CA PRO A 172 -12.78 -12.65 -13.77
C PRO A 172 -13.24 -11.29 -14.28
N LYS A 173 -13.71 -11.23 -15.53
CA LYS A 173 -14.19 -9.98 -16.16
C LYS A 173 -15.31 -9.30 -15.40
N GLN A 174 -16.19 -10.08 -14.75
CA GLN A 174 -17.28 -9.53 -13.92
C GLN A 174 -16.74 -8.79 -12.70
N LEU A 175 -15.65 -9.27 -12.08
CA LEU A 175 -15.01 -8.61 -10.95
C LEU A 175 -14.26 -7.34 -11.42
N ALA A 176 -13.56 -7.43 -12.53
CA ALA A 176 -12.88 -6.28 -13.14
C ALA A 176 -13.82 -5.10 -13.42
N LYS A 177 -15.05 -5.36 -13.89
CA LYS A 177 -16.09 -4.36 -14.14
C LYS A 177 -16.59 -3.62 -12.88
N GLN A 178 -16.26 -4.10 -11.69
CA GLN A 178 -16.65 -3.44 -10.44
C GLN A 178 -15.64 -2.37 -10.01
N THR A 179 -14.50 -2.26 -10.68
CA THR A 179 -13.49 -1.25 -10.35
C THR A 179 -13.21 -0.38 -11.55
N ILE A 180 -13.22 0.92 -11.34
CA ILE A 180 -12.99 1.94 -12.35
C ILE A 180 -11.69 2.66 -11.99
N SER A 181 -10.78 2.80 -12.96
CA SER A 181 -9.55 3.59 -12.79
C SER A 181 -9.74 4.96 -13.42
N CYS A 182 -9.38 6.01 -12.67
CA CYS A 182 -9.41 7.40 -13.11
C CYS A 182 -7.98 7.96 -13.14
N GLU A 183 -7.77 8.99 -13.92
CA GLU A 183 -6.52 9.73 -13.92
C GLU A 183 -6.28 10.41 -12.57
N PHE A 184 -5.08 10.27 -12.03
CA PHE A 184 -4.68 10.84 -10.75
C PHE A 184 -4.58 12.38 -10.85
N ASN A 185 -5.08 13.10 -9.86
CA ASN A 185 -5.16 14.57 -9.82
C ASN A 185 -6.05 15.24 -10.88
N ASN A 186 -6.79 14.47 -11.68
CA ASN A 186 -7.75 15.00 -12.64
C ASN A 186 -9.16 15.05 -12.04
N LYS A 187 -9.60 16.28 -11.68
CA LYS A 187 -10.90 16.51 -11.03
C LYS A 187 -12.06 16.25 -11.96
N ASP A 188 -11.94 16.61 -13.24
CA ASP A 188 -13.02 16.51 -14.21
C ASP A 188 -13.27 15.04 -14.56
N ALA A 189 -12.20 14.26 -14.80
CA ALA A 189 -12.28 12.82 -15.01
C ALA A 189 -12.89 12.09 -13.79
N PHE A 190 -12.52 12.51 -12.58
CA PHE A 190 -13.13 11.96 -11.36
C PHE A 190 -14.61 12.29 -11.26
N LEU A 191 -15.01 13.55 -11.50
CA LEU A 191 -16.41 13.99 -11.40
C LEU A 191 -17.28 13.26 -12.42
N GLU A 192 -16.84 13.17 -13.67
CA GLU A 192 -17.55 12.41 -14.71
C GLU A 192 -17.74 10.95 -14.30
N THR A 193 -16.67 10.30 -13.88
CA THR A 193 -16.73 8.90 -13.43
C THR A 193 -17.66 8.74 -12.22
N PHE A 194 -17.52 9.64 -11.25
CA PHE A 194 -18.34 9.62 -10.02
C PHE A 194 -19.83 9.70 -10.36
N GLU A 195 -20.24 10.67 -11.20
CA GLU A 195 -21.66 10.83 -11.58
C GLU A 195 -22.22 9.57 -12.25
N ASN A 196 -21.43 8.91 -13.07
CA ASN A 196 -21.83 7.68 -13.77
C ASN A 196 -22.03 6.46 -12.83
N VAL A 197 -21.37 6.45 -11.65
CA VAL A 197 -21.38 5.26 -10.77
C VAL A 197 -21.87 5.53 -9.35
N LYS A 198 -22.17 6.76 -8.97
CA LYS A 198 -22.49 7.18 -7.59
C LYS A 198 -23.53 6.33 -6.90
N ASN A 199 -24.54 5.84 -7.63
CA ASN A 199 -25.63 5.04 -7.07
C ASN A 199 -25.18 3.66 -6.56
N ASP A 200 -24.08 3.09 -7.12
CA ASP A 200 -23.51 1.81 -6.73
C ASP A 200 -22.07 1.95 -6.21
N LEU A 201 -21.58 3.17 -5.95
CA LEU A 201 -20.24 3.45 -5.47
C LEU A 201 -20.10 3.11 -3.98
N ALA A 202 -19.35 2.05 -3.68
CA ALA A 202 -19.02 1.65 -2.31
C ALA A 202 -17.86 2.50 -1.76
N ALA A 203 -16.79 2.66 -2.53
CA ALA A 203 -15.62 3.39 -2.07
C ALA A 203 -14.81 4.04 -3.20
N VAL A 204 -14.05 5.05 -2.80
CA VAL A 204 -12.91 5.60 -3.55
C VAL A 204 -11.65 5.24 -2.77
N ILE A 205 -10.66 4.60 -3.42
CA ILE A 205 -9.35 4.27 -2.83
C ILE A 205 -8.24 5.04 -3.51
N ILE A 206 -7.33 5.61 -2.74
CA ILE A 206 -6.22 6.42 -3.23
C ILE A 206 -5.00 6.31 -2.33
N GLU A 207 -3.79 6.28 -2.91
CA GLU A 207 -2.58 6.67 -2.19
C GLU A 207 -2.56 8.20 -2.10
N PRO A 208 -2.56 8.83 -0.92
CA PRO A 208 -2.51 10.30 -0.83
C PRO A 208 -1.21 10.89 -1.40
N ILE A 209 -0.14 10.09 -1.43
CA ILE A 209 1.08 10.32 -2.19
C ILE A 209 1.39 9.03 -2.94
N ALA A 210 1.25 9.05 -4.24
CA ALA A 210 1.38 7.85 -5.07
C ALA A 210 2.86 7.46 -5.22
N GLY A 211 3.27 6.41 -4.50
CA GLY A 211 4.66 5.97 -4.44
C GLY A 211 5.17 5.41 -5.76
N ASN A 212 4.40 4.54 -6.40
CA ASN A 212 4.83 3.78 -7.58
C ASN A 212 5.00 4.61 -8.86
N MET A 213 4.44 5.80 -8.93
CA MET A 213 4.60 6.69 -10.10
C MET A 213 5.54 7.87 -9.87
N GLY A 214 6.46 7.76 -8.91
CA GLY A 214 7.50 8.76 -8.64
C GLY A 214 7.21 9.65 -7.45
N PHE A 215 6.46 9.18 -6.46
CA PHE A 215 6.15 9.89 -5.21
C PHE A 215 5.36 11.19 -5.44
N ILE A 216 4.34 11.12 -6.28
CA ILE A 216 3.52 12.27 -6.67
C ILE A 216 2.41 12.49 -5.65
N PRO A 217 2.33 13.67 -4.99
CA PRO A 217 1.27 13.97 -4.04
C PRO A 217 -0.06 14.26 -4.75
N GLY A 218 -1.14 13.80 -4.16
CA GLY A 218 -2.47 14.29 -4.45
C GLY A 218 -2.58 15.77 -4.08
N THR A 219 -3.06 16.61 -5.01
CA THR A 219 -3.26 18.03 -4.68
C THR A 219 -4.32 18.18 -3.61
N LYS A 220 -4.13 19.14 -2.70
CA LYS A 220 -5.10 19.41 -1.61
C LYS A 220 -6.53 19.59 -2.14
N SER A 221 -6.66 20.30 -3.28
CA SER A 221 -7.96 20.54 -3.90
C SER A 221 -8.60 19.26 -4.47
N PHE A 222 -7.78 18.32 -4.98
CA PHE A 222 -8.25 17.03 -5.45
C PHE A 222 -8.70 16.13 -4.29
N LEU A 223 -7.88 15.97 -3.26
CA LEU A 223 -8.21 15.17 -2.10
C LEU A 223 -9.45 15.70 -1.36
N ASN A 224 -9.59 17.03 -1.24
CA ASN A 224 -10.80 17.64 -0.68
C ASN A 224 -12.04 17.35 -1.52
N LEU A 225 -11.93 17.33 -2.86
CA LEU A 225 -13.02 16.96 -3.74
C LEU A 225 -13.45 15.51 -3.50
N LEU A 226 -12.49 14.57 -3.42
CA LEU A 226 -12.78 13.15 -3.12
C LEU A 226 -13.54 13.01 -1.79
N ARG A 227 -13.05 13.70 -0.74
CA ARG A 227 -13.69 13.67 0.57
C ARG A 227 -15.09 14.24 0.55
N LYS A 228 -15.27 15.40 -0.08
CA LYS A 228 -16.57 16.04 -0.22
C LYS A 228 -17.57 15.10 -0.91
N LYS A 229 -17.20 14.59 -2.08
CA LYS A 229 -18.08 13.74 -2.90
C LYS A 229 -18.41 12.40 -2.24
N THR A 230 -17.44 11.76 -1.60
CA THR A 230 -17.70 10.51 -0.87
C THR A 230 -18.61 10.73 0.33
N LYS A 231 -18.45 11.85 1.08
CA LYS A 231 -19.32 12.21 2.20
C LYS A 231 -20.77 12.50 1.74
N GLU A 232 -20.93 13.32 0.70
CA GLU A 232 -22.24 13.64 0.14
C GLU A 232 -22.99 12.41 -0.38
N ASN A 233 -22.25 11.44 -0.91
CA ASN A 233 -22.81 10.21 -1.48
C ASN A 233 -22.97 9.05 -0.48
N ASN A 234 -22.53 9.21 0.77
CA ASN A 234 -22.44 8.12 1.75
C ASN A 234 -21.63 6.91 1.22
N SER A 235 -20.58 7.17 0.44
CA SER A 235 -19.57 6.20 0.06
C SER A 235 -18.29 6.38 0.91
N ILE A 236 -17.41 5.39 0.91
CA ILE A 236 -16.23 5.39 1.79
C ILE A 236 -15.02 5.96 1.04
N LEU A 237 -14.26 6.85 1.67
CA LEU A 237 -12.93 7.23 1.20
C LEU A 237 -11.88 6.39 1.93
N ILE A 238 -11.06 5.67 1.18
CA ILE A 238 -9.97 4.84 1.70
C ILE A 238 -8.64 5.49 1.33
N PHE A 239 -7.85 5.89 2.33
CA PHE A 239 -6.47 6.29 2.14
C PHE A 239 -5.57 5.07 2.31
N ASP A 240 -4.87 4.70 1.25
CA ASP A 240 -3.81 3.71 1.30
C ASP A 240 -2.51 4.39 1.71
N GLU A 241 -2.14 4.19 2.96
CA GLU A 241 -0.93 4.73 3.56
C GLU A 241 0.13 3.63 3.81
N VAL A 242 0.10 2.54 3.06
CA VAL A 242 1.09 1.45 3.19
C VAL A 242 2.53 1.96 3.03
N MET A 243 2.76 2.94 2.15
CA MET A 243 4.08 3.55 1.98
C MET A 243 4.29 4.82 2.79
N THR A 244 3.25 5.58 3.08
CA THR A 244 3.33 6.93 3.64
C THR A 244 3.07 7.00 5.13
N GLY A 245 2.29 6.05 5.68
CA GLY A 245 1.97 5.99 7.10
C GLY A 245 3.21 5.91 7.98
N PHE A 246 3.32 6.79 8.99
CA PHE A 246 4.49 6.95 9.87
C PHE A 246 5.81 7.28 9.15
N ARG A 247 5.79 7.45 7.82
CA ARG A 247 6.99 7.71 7.04
C ARG A 247 7.15 9.18 6.68
N VAL A 248 6.11 9.81 6.16
CA VAL A 248 6.14 11.22 5.74
C VAL A 248 5.89 12.18 6.91
N SER A 249 5.11 11.72 7.89
CA SER A 249 4.90 12.37 9.18
C SER A 249 4.41 11.33 10.20
N LEU A 250 4.30 11.70 11.47
CA LEU A 250 3.82 10.81 12.54
C LEU A 250 2.37 10.37 12.28
N GLY A 251 1.52 11.28 11.81
CA GLY A 251 0.12 11.01 11.45
C GLY A 251 -0.07 10.55 10.01
N GLY A 252 1.01 10.22 9.27
CA GLY A 252 0.94 9.80 7.87
C GLY A 252 0.70 10.95 6.88
N ALA A 253 0.43 10.61 5.62
CA ALA A 253 0.16 11.62 4.59
C ALA A 253 -1.13 12.40 4.85
N GLN A 254 -2.11 11.82 5.51
CA GLN A 254 -3.35 12.52 5.90
C GLN A 254 -3.08 13.75 6.76
N GLU A 255 -2.04 13.74 7.60
CA GLU A 255 -1.61 14.90 8.38
C GLU A 255 -1.04 15.99 7.48
N THR A 256 -0.16 15.64 6.53
CA THR A 256 0.51 16.60 5.63
C THR A 256 -0.45 17.30 4.68
N VAL A 257 -1.52 16.63 4.28
CA VAL A 257 -2.57 17.21 3.44
C VAL A 257 -3.68 17.89 4.23
N SER A 258 -3.48 18.08 5.55
CA SER A 258 -4.42 18.76 6.47
C SER A 258 -5.79 18.10 6.54
N TYR A 259 -5.86 16.78 6.43
CA TYR A 259 -7.10 16.00 6.54
C TYR A 259 -7.59 15.85 8.00
N THR A 260 -6.76 16.25 8.99
CA THR A 260 -7.04 16.16 10.42
C THR A 260 -8.26 16.96 10.89
N HIS A 261 -8.74 17.91 10.08
CA HIS A 261 -9.94 18.71 10.41
C HIS A 261 -11.26 18.06 9.94
N LEU A 262 -11.22 16.90 9.29
CA LEU A 262 -12.41 16.18 8.85
C LEU A 262 -12.71 15.00 9.80
N ARG A 263 -12.73 15.27 11.12
CA ARG A 263 -13.24 14.30 12.10
C ARG A 263 -14.68 13.93 11.74
N ALA A 264 -14.99 12.65 11.88
CA ALA A 264 -16.36 12.14 11.73
C ALA A 264 -17.33 12.62 12.84
N HIS A 265 -16.96 13.62 13.63
CA HIS A 265 -17.74 14.17 14.72
C HIS A 265 -18.43 15.47 14.31
N GLU A 266 -19.39 15.36 13.45
CA GLU A 266 -20.55 16.25 13.40
C GLU A 266 -21.73 15.44 12.90
N THR A 267 -22.17 14.47 13.70
CA THR A 267 -23.55 13.99 13.66
C THR A 267 -24.16 14.40 14.99
N ASN A 268 -24.84 15.55 14.96
CA ASN A 268 -25.92 15.78 15.88
C ASN A 268 -27.11 14.86 15.54
#